data_aa854b8ea3d73fc603a6ca3fbe8ef97c
#
_entry.id   aa854b8ea3d73fc603a6ca3fbe8ef97c
#
_cell.length_a   1.000
_cell.length_b   1.000
_cell.length_c   1.000
_cell.angle_alpha   90.00
_cell.angle_beta   90.00
_cell.angle_gamma   90.00
#
_symmetry.space_group_name_H-M   'P 1'
#
loop_
_entity.id
_entity.type
_entity.pdbx_description
1 polymer ?
#
loop_
_entity_poly.entity_id
_entity_poly.type
_entity_poly.pdbx_seq_one_letter_code
_entity_poly.pdbx_strand_id
1 'polypeptide(L)'
;DPNVIDDVILGCVSPVGDQGGDIARTAAMVAGYPDTVGGIQINRFCASALEAVNIAGQKIASGWDNMIVAGGIESMSRVPMGSDGAAWAMDPETAYDTYFVPQGISADLIATIEGFTREDVDAYAVRSQERAENAWKSGYFSNSVVPVLDRNGVTLLDHDEHMRPGTTMESLGQLAPSFAGIGDMGGFD
;
A
#
# COMPACT_ATOMS: atom_id res chain seq x y z
N ASP A 1 13.48 19.82 -13.05
CA ASP A 1 13.46 21.17 -12.47
C ASP A 1 12.21 21.29 -11.58
N PRO A 2 12.33 21.43 -10.25
CA PRO A 2 11.18 21.54 -9.36
C PRO A 2 10.38 22.84 -9.57
N ASN A 3 10.92 23.85 -10.26
CA ASN A 3 10.21 25.09 -10.52
C ASN A 3 9.06 24.97 -11.55
N VAL A 4 8.95 23.84 -12.25
CA VAL A 4 7.85 23.57 -13.18
C VAL A 4 6.74 22.73 -12.57
N ILE A 5 6.87 22.35 -11.29
CA ILE A 5 5.87 21.56 -10.56
C ILE A 5 4.81 22.49 -9.98
N ASP A 6 3.55 22.22 -10.26
CA ASP A 6 2.41 22.99 -9.74
C ASP A 6 1.92 22.42 -8.39
N ASP A 7 1.90 21.09 -8.24
CA ASP A 7 1.36 20.43 -7.05
C ASP A 7 2.01 19.06 -6.78
N VAL A 8 1.89 18.58 -5.54
CA VAL A 8 2.29 17.23 -5.13
C VAL A 8 1.10 16.53 -4.49
N ILE A 9 0.68 15.40 -5.02
CA ILE A 9 -0.46 14.64 -4.48
C ILE A 9 0.02 13.27 -4.01
N LEU A 10 -0.03 13.02 -2.70
CA LEU A 10 0.36 11.72 -2.13
C LEU A 10 -0.80 11.02 -1.46
N GLY A 11 -0.97 9.75 -1.80
CA GLY A 11 -1.81 8.83 -1.06
C GLY A 11 -1.15 8.46 0.27
N CYS A 12 -1.92 8.50 1.36
CA CYS A 12 -1.48 8.06 2.67
C CYS A 12 -2.69 7.53 3.43
N VAL A 13 -2.64 6.28 3.89
CA VAL A 13 -3.79 5.63 4.54
C VAL A 13 -3.89 6.01 6.01
N SER A 14 -2.76 6.10 6.71
CA SER A 14 -2.74 6.47 8.13
C SER A 14 -2.10 7.84 8.34
N PRO A 15 -2.85 8.96 8.10
CA PRO A 15 -2.32 10.32 8.10
C PRO A 15 -2.17 10.88 9.54
N VAL A 16 -1.46 10.15 10.40
CA VAL A 16 -1.21 10.51 11.80
C VAL A 16 0.28 10.39 12.13
N GLY A 17 0.70 10.96 13.26
CA GLY A 17 2.09 10.93 13.68
C GLY A 17 3.03 11.50 12.60
N ASP A 18 4.06 10.75 12.25
CA ASP A 18 5.07 11.17 11.27
C ASP A 18 4.50 11.33 9.84
N GLN A 19 3.33 10.79 9.55
CA GLN A 19 2.62 10.90 8.28
C GLN A 19 1.48 11.92 8.32
N GLY A 20 1.29 12.60 9.47
CA GLY A 20 0.26 13.62 9.65
C GLY A 20 0.66 14.99 9.09
N GLY A 21 -0.24 15.95 9.21
CA GLY A 21 0.04 17.36 8.91
C GLY A 21 0.38 17.63 7.43
N ASP A 22 -0.25 16.91 6.51
CA ASP A 22 0.01 16.97 5.08
C ASP A 22 1.47 16.57 4.72
N ILE A 23 1.72 15.29 4.75
CA ILE A 23 3.03 14.73 4.41
C ILE A 23 3.47 15.05 2.97
N ALA A 24 2.53 15.27 2.04
CA ALA A 24 2.86 15.64 0.66
C ALA A 24 3.54 17.00 0.63
N ARG A 25 2.97 17.98 1.30
CA ARG A 25 3.57 19.32 1.41
C ARG A 25 4.90 19.28 2.18
N THR A 26 4.94 18.54 3.28
CA THR A 26 6.15 18.38 4.08
C THR A 26 7.30 17.77 3.27
N ALA A 27 7.01 16.69 2.52
CA ALA A 27 7.99 16.04 1.65
C ALA A 27 8.50 16.97 0.54
N ALA A 28 7.61 17.75 -0.10
CA ALA A 28 7.98 18.73 -1.12
C ALA A 28 8.95 19.79 -0.56
N MET A 29 8.66 20.34 0.61
CA MET A 29 9.54 21.32 1.26
C MET A 29 10.91 20.74 1.61
N VAL A 30 10.94 19.55 2.20
CA VAL A 30 12.20 18.87 2.55
C VAL A 30 13.02 18.53 1.30
N ALA A 31 12.36 18.20 0.19
CA ALA A 31 13.00 17.96 -1.10
C ALA A 31 13.52 19.24 -1.78
N GLY A 32 13.26 20.41 -1.20
CA GLY A 32 13.71 21.71 -1.73
C GLY A 32 12.86 22.24 -2.89
N TYR A 33 11.60 21.85 -2.97
CA TYR A 33 10.67 22.42 -3.94
C TYR A 33 10.33 23.88 -3.57
N PRO A 34 10.00 24.72 -4.56
CA PRO A 34 9.59 26.10 -4.32
C PRO A 34 8.40 26.23 -3.36
N ASP A 35 8.31 27.33 -2.62
CA ASP A 35 7.21 27.62 -1.71
C ASP A 35 5.84 27.69 -2.42
N THR A 36 5.85 27.90 -3.73
CA THR A 36 4.65 27.95 -4.58
C THR A 36 4.04 26.58 -4.86
N VAL A 37 4.80 25.50 -4.67
CA VAL A 37 4.29 24.12 -4.90
C VAL A 37 3.41 23.71 -3.75
N GLY A 38 2.16 23.39 -4.03
CA GLY A 38 1.21 22.88 -3.05
C GLY A 38 1.52 21.45 -2.60
N GLY A 39 0.66 20.92 -1.73
CA GLY A 39 0.67 19.53 -1.36
C GLY A 39 -0.75 19.08 -0.99
N ILE A 40 -1.14 17.89 -1.40
CA ILE A 40 -2.42 17.26 -1.06
C ILE A 40 -2.16 15.85 -0.58
N GLN A 41 -2.66 15.55 0.60
CA GLN A 41 -2.68 14.20 1.14
C GLN A 41 -4.09 13.61 1.02
N ILE A 42 -4.20 12.43 0.42
CA ILE A 42 -5.50 11.79 0.21
C ILE A 42 -5.51 10.36 0.75
N ASN A 43 -6.70 9.88 1.13
CA ASN A 43 -6.92 8.51 1.56
C ASN A 43 -8.06 7.87 0.74
N ARG A 44 -7.75 6.75 0.10
CA ARG A 44 -8.68 5.81 -0.52
C ARG A 44 -8.19 4.39 -0.25
N PHE A 45 -7.79 4.13 1.00
CA PHE A 45 -7.19 2.86 1.45
C PHE A 45 -6.06 2.41 0.51
N CYS A 46 -5.98 1.13 0.17
CA CYS A 46 -4.93 0.56 -0.68
C CYS A 46 -4.83 1.19 -2.08
N ALA A 47 -5.87 1.91 -2.53
CA ALA A 47 -5.90 2.61 -3.81
C ALA A 47 -5.49 4.09 -3.72
N SER A 48 -5.00 4.56 -2.58
CA SER A 48 -4.71 5.99 -2.36
C SER A 48 -3.72 6.57 -3.38
N ALA A 49 -2.63 5.87 -3.65
CA ALA A 49 -1.64 6.34 -4.63
C ALA A 49 -2.18 6.30 -6.08
N LEU A 50 -2.99 5.29 -6.43
CA LEU A 50 -3.66 5.25 -7.73
C LEU A 50 -4.63 6.43 -7.88
N GLU A 51 -5.39 6.76 -6.82
CA GLU A 51 -6.29 7.91 -6.83
C GLU A 51 -5.52 9.24 -6.93
N ALA A 52 -4.35 9.35 -6.29
CA ALA A 52 -3.48 10.51 -6.46
C ALA A 52 -3.10 10.72 -7.94
N VAL A 53 -2.75 9.63 -8.66
CA VAL A 53 -2.45 9.67 -10.09
C VAL A 53 -3.70 10.05 -10.91
N ASN A 54 -4.87 9.52 -10.58
CA ASN A 54 -6.12 9.85 -11.25
C ASN A 54 -6.47 11.34 -11.09
N ILE A 55 -6.36 11.88 -9.86
CA ILE A 55 -6.60 13.30 -9.59
C ILE A 55 -5.61 14.18 -10.36
N ALA A 56 -4.33 13.81 -10.35
CA ALA A 56 -3.30 14.54 -11.12
C ALA A 56 -3.64 14.57 -12.61
N GLY A 57 -4.03 13.43 -13.18
CA GLY A 57 -4.46 13.34 -14.58
C GLY A 57 -5.69 14.21 -14.88
N GLN A 58 -6.66 14.24 -13.97
CA GLN A 58 -7.87 15.08 -14.11
C GLN A 58 -7.54 16.58 -14.02
N LYS A 59 -6.67 16.99 -13.10
CA LYS A 59 -6.23 18.40 -12.97
C LYS A 59 -5.50 18.87 -14.23
N ILE A 60 -4.61 18.03 -14.79
CA ILE A 60 -3.89 18.34 -16.03
C ILE A 60 -4.86 18.38 -17.21
N ALA A 61 -5.74 17.39 -17.35
CA ALA A 61 -6.71 17.32 -18.44
C ALA A 61 -7.72 18.50 -18.44
N SER A 62 -8.03 19.03 -17.26
CA SER A 62 -8.91 20.21 -17.12
C SER A 62 -8.19 21.54 -17.39
N GLY A 63 -6.87 21.55 -17.54
CA GLY A 63 -6.07 22.75 -17.67
C GLY A 63 -5.87 23.53 -16.37
N TRP A 64 -6.17 22.92 -15.22
CA TRP A 64 -5.96 23.55 -13.90
C TRP A 64 -4.47 23.63 -13.57
N ASP A 65 -3.75 22.54 -13.76
CA ASP A 65 -2.31 22.43 -13.57
C ASP A 65 -1.63 21.87 -14.83
N ASN A 66 -0.32 22.06 -14.95
CA ASN A 66 0.46 21.56 -16.08
C ASN A 66 1.35 20.39 -15.72
N MET A 67 1.91 20.36 -14.50
CA MET A 67 2.81 19.32 -14.05
C MET A 67 2.60 19.01 -12.57
N ILE A 68 2.32 17.76 -12.26
CA ILE A 68 2.02 17.27 -10.91
C ILE A 68 2.89 16.05 -10.61
N VAL A 69 3.43 16.02 -9.39
CA VAL A 69 4.04 14.81 -8.83
C VAL A 69 2.96 14.05 -8.06
N ALA A 70 2.68 12.81 -8.47
CA ALA A 70 1.69 11.97 -7.82
C ALA A 70 2.29 10.64 -7.39
N GLY A 71 1.89 10.14 -6.22
CA GLY A 71 2.38 8.89 -5.68
C GLY A 71 1.74 8.56 -4.33
N GLY A 72 2.49 7.90 -3.46
CA GLY A 72 2.02 7.59 -2.12
C GLY A 72 3.17 7.31 -1.16
N ILE A 73 2.84 7.37 0.11
CA ILE A 73 3.75 7.07 1.21
C ILE A 73 3.01 6.29 2.29
N GLU A 74 3.66 5.26 2.81
CA GLU A 74 3.21 4.54 3.99
C GLU A 74 4.43 3.94 4.70
N SER A 75 4.76 4.46 5.88
CA SER A 75 5.86 3.96 6.71
C SER A 75 5.31 3.16 7.89
N MET A 76 4.92 1.92 7.63
CA MET A 76 4.18 1.08 8.58
C MET A 76 5.01 0.67 9.81
N SER A 77 6.33 0.75 9.75
CA SER A 77 7.21 0.56 10.92
C SER A 77 7.21 1.75 11.88
N ARG A 78 6.86 2.95 11.40
CA ARG A 78 6.78 4.20 12.20
C ARG A 78 5.33 4.53 12.59
N VAL A 79 4.41 4.29 11.68
CA VAL A 79 2.96 4.49 11.86
C VAL A 79 2.26 3.18 11.53
N PRO A 80 2.02 2.32 12.53
CA PRO A 80 1.37 1.03 12.31
C PRO A 80 -0.01 1.16 11.69
N MET A 81 -0.43 0.14 10.93
CA MET A 81 -1.77 0.06 10.35
C MET A 81 -2.85 0.21 11.44
N GLY A 82 -3.87 1.03 11.19
CA GLY A 82 -4.95 1.32 12.13
C GLY A 82 -4.63 2.39 13.17
N SER A 83 -3.45 3.06 13.10
CA SER A 83 -3.09 4.16 14.01
C SER A 83 -4.02 5.37 13.90
N ASP A 84 -4.77 5.50 12.83
CA ASP A 84 -5.76 6.54 12.59
C ASP A 84 -7.10 6.29 13.32
N GLY A 85 -7.31 5.09 13.89
CA GLY A 85 -8.43 4.80 14.80
C GLY A 85 -9.81 4.87 14.14
N ALA A 86 -9.94 4.42 12.90
CA ALA A 86 -11.16 4.51 12.10
C ALA A 86 -12.42 3.99 12.82
N ALA A 87 -13.45 4.83 12.91
CA ALA A 87 -14.76 4.47 13.47
C ALA A 87 -15.38 3.24 12.81
N TRP A 88 -15.14 3.06 11.51
CA TRP A 88 -15.60 1.93 10.73
C TRP A 88 -15.23 0.56 11.34
N ALA A 89 -14.03 0.45 11.92
CA ALA A 89 -13.56 -0.78 12.56
C ALA A 89 -13.68 -0.76 14.09
N MET A 90 -13.73 0.43 14.71
CA MET A 90 -13.60 0.60 16.17
C MET A 90 -14.94 0.87 16.87
N ASP A 91 -15.93 1.39 16.16
CA ASP A 91 -17.26 1.60 16.70
C ASP A 91 -18.17 0.40 16.36
N PRO A 92 -18.69 -0.33 17.38
CA PRO A 92 -19.46 -1.57 17.15
C PRO A 92 -20.72 -1.36 16.32
N GLU A 93 -21.43 -0.24 16.50
CA GLU A 93 -22.65 0.06 15.74
C GLU A 93 -22.31 0.33 14.27
N THR A 94 -21.32 1.17 14.01
CA THR A 94 -20.84 1.46 12.64
C THR A 94 -20.30 0.20 11.96
N ALA A 95 -19.52 -0.61 12.68
CA ALA A 95 -18.98 -1.87 12.14
C ALA A 95 -20.09 -2.85 11.75
N TYR A 96 -21.12 -2.98 12.60
CA TYR A 96 -22.27 -3.83 12.35
C TYR A 96 -23.10 -3.35 11.16
N ASP A 97 -23.45 -2.06 11.12
CA ASP A 97 -24.29 -1.48 10.06
C ASP A 97 -23.62 -1.47 8.69
N THR A 98 -22.28 -1.43 8.67
CA THR A 98 -21.48 -1.44 7.43
C THR A 98 -20.94 -2.82 7.07
N TYR A 99 -21.27 -3.85 7.84
CA TYR A 99 -20.77 -5.22 7.66
C TYR A 99 -19.23 -5.27 7.63
N PHE A 100 -18.58 -4.51 8.52
CA PHE A 100 -17.13 -4.49 8.59
C PHE A 100 -16.57 -5.87 8.95
N VAL A 101 -15.69 -6.39 8.11
CA VAL A 101 -14.88 -7.58 8.39
C VAL A 101 -13.45 -7.35 7.90
N PRO A 102 -12.45 -7.98 8.53
CA PRO A 102 -11.08 -7.97 8.00
C PRO A 102 -11.04 -8.47 6.55
N GLN A 103 -10.24 -7.82 5.73
CA GLN A 103 -10.16 -8.09 4.28
C GLN A 103 -9.87 -9.55 3.94
N GLY A 104 -9.05 -10.23 4.75
CA GLY A 104 -8.74 -11.65 4.54
C GLY A 104 -9.96 -12.57 4.71
N ILE A 105 -10.89 -12.24 5.62
CA ILE A 105 -12.16 -12.97 5.76
C ILE A 105 -13.01 -12.80 4.50
N SER A 106 -13.07 -11.59 3.94
CA SER A 106 -13.76 -11.37 2.65
C SER A 106 -13.13 -12.15 1.51
N ALA A 107 -11.80 -12.27 1.50
CA ALA A 107 -11.08 -13.07 0.51
C ALA A 107 -11.39 -14.58 0.66
N ASP A 108 -11.43 -15.10 1.89
CA ASP A 108 -11.77 -16.49 2.16
C ASP A 108 -13.25 -16.78 1.79
N LEU A 109 -14.14 -15.83 2.03
CA LEU A 109 -15.55 -15.94 1.59
C LEU A 109 -15.65 -16.01 0.05
N ILE A 110 -14.90 -15.20 -0.69
CA ILE A 110 -14.85 -15.27 -2.15
C ILE A 110 -14.34 -16.64 -2.59
N ALA A 111 -13.28 -17.15 -1.98
CA ALA A 111 -12.75 -18.47 -2.30
C ALA A 111 -13.80 -19.57 -2.06
N THR A 112 -14.55 -19.49 -0.98
CA THR A 112 -15.63 -20.43 -0.66
C THR A 112 -16.78 -20.37 -1.67
N ILE A 113 -17.23 -19.17 -2.03
CA ILE A 113 -18.33 -18.97 -3.00
C ILE A 113 -17.94 -19.47 -4.39
N GLU A 114 -16.71 -19.19 -4.83
CA GLU A 114 -16.20 -19.56 -6.14
C GLU A 114 -15.66 -21.01 -6.18
N GLY A 115 -15.58 -21.70 -5.05
CA GLY A 115 -15.10 -23.07 -4.94
C GLY A 115 -13.58 -23.22 -5.12
N PHE A 116 -12.80 -22.20 -4.82
CA PHE A 116 -11.34 -22.29 -4.80
C PHE A 116 -10.87 -23.07 -3.57
N THR A 117 -9.96 -24.00 -3.82
CA THR A 117 -9.34 -24.79 -2.76
C THR A 117 -8.13 -24.09 -2.14
N ARG A 118 -7.61 -24.61 -1.04
CA ARG A 118 -6.34 -24.18 -0.45
C ARG A 118 -5.19 -24.31 -1.45
N GLU A 119 -5.17 -25.40 -2.20
CA GLU A 119 -4.16 -25.65 -3.22
C GLU A 119 -4.22 -24.63 -4.35
N ASP A 120 -5.40 -24.19 -4.77
CA ASP A 120 -5.56 -23.16 -5.81
C ASP A 120 -4.95 -21.83 -5.38
N VAL A 121 -5.23 -21.37 -4.14
CA VAL A 121 -4.72 -20.09 -3.63
C VAL A 121 -3.21 -20.17 -3.34
N ASP A 122 -2.73 -21.30 -2.82
CA ASP A 122 -1.29 -21.53 -2.62
C ASP A 122 -0.53 -21.54 -3.96
N ALA A 123 -1.06 -22.20 -5.00
CA ALA A 123 -0.47 -22.18 -6.34
C ALA A 123 -0.41 -20.77 -6.94
N TYR A 124 -1.42 -19.95 -6.68
CA TYR A 124 -1.41 -18.55 -7.08
C TYR A 124 -0.31 -17.77 -6.36
N ALA A 125 -0.15 -17.99 -5.05
CA ALA A 125 0.89 -17.34 -4.24
C ALA A 125 2.29 -17.75 -4.69
N VAL A 126 2.56 -19.03 -4.95
CA VAL A 126 3.84 -19.53 -5.50
C VAL A 126 4.16 -18.82 -6.80
N ARG A 127 3.21 -18.81 -7.75
CA ARG A 127 3.39 -18.12 -9.03
C ARG A 127 3.69 -16.62 -8.88
N SER A 128 3.07 -15.96 -7.90
CA SER A 128 3.35 -14.55 -7.60
C SER A 128 4.79 -14.34 -7.14
N GLN A 129 5.30 -15.19 -6.25
CA GLN A 129 6.67 -15.13 -5.77
C GLN A 129 7.69 -15.43 -6.88
N GLU A 130 7.45 -16.45 -7.71
CA GLU A 130 8.29 -16.77 -8.86
C GLU A 130 8.39 -15.61 -9.85
N ARG A 131 7.28 -14.94 -10.14
CA ARG A 131 7.24 -13.76 -11.02
C ARG A 131 8.01 -12.58 -10.44
N ALA A 132 7.86 -12.33 -9.14
CA ALA A 132 8.59 -11.28 -8.46
C ALA A 132 10.11 -11.56 -8.47
N GLU A 133 10.52 -12.78 -8.14
CA GLU A 133 11.92 -13.21 -8.19
C GLU A 133 12.50 -13.06 -9.61
N ASN A 134 11.80 -13.51 -10.63
CA ASN A 134 12.23 -13.38 -12.02
C ASN A 134 12.36 -11.90 -12.43
N ALA A 135 11.43 -11.04 -12.03
CA ALA A 135 11.48 -9.61 -12.33
C ALA A 135 12.72 -8.94 -11.71
N TRP A 136 13.05 -9.27 -10.47
CA TRP A 136 14.27 -8.79 -9.81
C TRP A 136 15.54 -9.31 -10.47
N LYS A 137 15.64 -10.63 -10.70
CA LYS A 137 16.80 -11.25 -11.35
C LYS A 137 17.02 -10.74 -12.78
N SER A 138 15.95 -10.41 -13.48
CA SER A 138 16.01 -9.87 -14.85
C SER A 138 16.26 -8.36 -14.90
N GLY A 139 16.39 -7.69 -13.76
CA GLY A 139 16.67 -6.26 -13.68
C GLY A 139 15.53 -5.35 -14.11
N TYR A 140 14.28 -5.82 -14.08
CA TYR A 140 13.12 -5.02 -14.50
C TYR A 140 12.89 -3.77 -13.64
N PHE A 141 13.41 -3.77 -12.41
CA PHE A 141 13.29 -2.64 -11.48
C PHE A 141 14.52 -1.73 -11.45
N SER A 142 15.56 -2.01 -12.23
CA SER A 142 16.84 -1.25 -12.17
C SER A 142 16.71 0.25 -12.43
N ASN A 143 15.68 0.67 -13.15
CA ASN A 143 15.43 2.07 -13.48
C ASN A 143 14.35 2.74 -12.58
N SER A 144 13.71 2.00 -11.70
CA SER A 144 12.57 2.49 -10.88
C SER A 144 12.83 2.41 -9.38
N VAL A 145 13.73 1.55 -8.94
CA VAL A 145 14.09 1.44 -7.52
C VAL A 145 15.21 2.42 -7.21
N VAL A 146 14.95 3.30 -6.23
CA VAL A 146 15.93 4.27 -5.72
C VAL A 146 16.37 3.81 -4.33
N PRO A 147 17.68 3.59 -4.10
CA PRO A 147 18.18 3.21 -2.79
C PRO A 147 17.88 4.27 -1.72
N VAL A 148 17.51 3.80 -0.53
CA VAL A 148 17.40 4.65 0.65
C VAL A 148 18.77 4.78 1.30
N LEU A 149 19.25 6.01 1.43
CA LEU A 149 20.55 6.32 2.01
C LEU A 149 20.38 7.01 3.36
N ASP A 150 21.35 6.85 4.24
CA ASP A 150 21.48 7.68 5.44
C ASP A 150 22.06 9.08 5.07
N ARG A 151 22.20 9.93 6.10
CA ARG A 151 22.78 11.29 5.92
C ARG A 151 24.25 11.30 5.48
N ASN A 152 24.95 10.20 5.63
CA ASN A 152 26.35 10.03 5.24
C ASN A 152 26.49 9.36 3.88
N GLY A 153 25.38 9.02 3.23
CA GLY A 153 25.38 8.33 1.93
C GLY A 153 25.52 6.82 2.02
N VAL A 154 25.42 6.23 3.22
CA VAL A 154 25.44 4.77 3.39
C VAL A 154 24.07 4.21 3.00
N THR A 155 24.06 3.20 2.14
CA THR A 155 22.83 2.51 1.73
C THR A 155 22.19 1.78 2.92
N LEU A 156 20.96 2.14 3.24
CA LEU A 156 20.14 1.49 4.25
C LEU A 156 19.28 0.38 3.64
N LEU A 157 18.75 0.62 2.43
CA LEU A 157 17.88 -0.31 1.73
C LEU A 157 17.97 -0.03 0.22
N ASP A 158 18.20 -1.06 -0.59
CA ASP A 158 18.35 -0.96 -2.04
C ASP A 158 17.46 -1.94 -2.83
N HIS A 159 16.65 -2.73 -2.13
CA HIS A 159 15.77 -3.72 -2.76
C HIS A 159 14.51 -3.97 -1.92
N ASP A 160 13.53 -4.61 -2.53
CA ASP A 160 12.31 -5.05 -1.84
C ASP A 160 12.61 -6.30 -0.99
N GLU A 161 12.46 -6.16 0.34
CA GLU A 161 12.69 -7.24 1.31
C GLU A 161 11.46 -8.13 1.53
N HIS A 162 10.31 -7.78 0.95
CA HIS A 162 9.05 -8.53 1.17
C HIS A 162 8.97 -9.81 0.36
N MET A 163 9.62 -9.85 -0.78
CA MET A 163 9.66 -11.03 -1.64
C MET A 163 10.30 -12.24 -0.92
N ARG A 164 9.74 -13.43 -1.15
CA ARG A 164 10.22 -14.68 -0.57
C ARG A 164 10.63 -15.67 -1.66
N PRO A 165 11.84 -15.56 -2.21
CA PRO A 165 12.36 -16.50 -3.20
C PRO A 165 12.33 -17.93 -2.68
N GLY A 166 12.05 -18.89 -3.56
CA GLY A 166 12.00 -20.30 -3.18
C GLY A 166 10.72 -20.73 -2.44
N THR A 167 9.66 -19.91 -2.45
CA THR A 167 8.34 -20.31 -1.97
C THR A 167 7.82 -21.50 -2.78
N THR A 168 7.36 -22.57 -2.10
CA THR A 168 6.82 -23.78 -2.72
C THR A 168 5.45 -24.14 -2.19
N MET A 169 4.70 -24.95 -2.93
CA MET A 169 3.42 -25.52 -2.47
C MET A 169 3.56 -26.26 -1.14
N GLU A 170 4.65 -27.00 -0.97
CA GLU A 170 4.93 -27.73 0.27
C GLU A 170 5.11 -26.79 1.46
N SER A 171 5.90 -25.72 1.28
CA SER A 171 6.13 -24.74 2.36
C SER A 171 4.86 -23.97 2.75
N LEU A 172 4.03 -23.60 1.77
CA LEU A 172 2.76 -22.93 2.03
C LEU A 172 1.74 -23.85 2.68
N GLY A 173 1.66 -25.10 2.25
CA GLY A 173 0.74 -26.09 2.81
C GLY A 173 0.96 -26.40 4.29
N GLN A 174 2.14 -26.06 4.85
CA GLN A 174 2.44 -26.21 6.28
C GLN A 174 1.93 -25.03 7.12
N LEU A 175 1.52 -23.92 6.50
CA LEU A 175 1.01 -22.77 7.22
C LEU A 175 -0.44 -23.01 7.67
N ALA A 176 -0.73 -22.68 8.91
CA ALA A 176 -2.09 -22.69 9.41
C ALA A 176 -2.95 -21.63 8.68
N PRO A 177 -4.26 -21.88 8.47
CA PRO A 177 -5.19 -20.87 7.97
C PRO A 177 -5.22 -19.65 8.89
N SER A 178 -5.05 -18.44 8.33
CA SER A 178 -4.91 -17.21 9.11
C SER A 178 -6.18 -16.81 9.87
N PHE A 179 -7.35 -17.19 9.39
CA PHE A 179 -8.65 -16.76 9.93
C PHE A 179 -9.49 -17.89 10.53
N ALA A 180 -8.97 -19.12 10.63
CA ALA A 180 -9.69 -20.25 11.19
C ALA A 180 -10.25 -19.94 12.60
N GLY A 181 -9.44 -19.37 13.50
CA GLY A 181 -9.89 -19.03 14.85
C GLY A 181 -10.99 -17.97 14.90
N ILE A 182 -11.11 -17.11 13.92
CA ILE A 182 -12.21 -16.13 13.82
C ILE A 182 -13.48 -16.84 13.28
N GLY A 183 -13.32 -17.74 12.32
CA GLY A 183 -14.40 -18.61 11.86
C GLY A 183 -15.02 -19.42 13.01
N ASP A 184 -14.18 -20.08 13.78
CA ASP A 184 -14.60 -20.85 14.96
C ASP A 184 -15.38 -20.00 15.98
N MET A 185 -14.92 -18.78 16.28
CA MET A 185 -15.64 -17.85 17.18
C MET A 185 -16.97 -17.37 16.61
N GLY A 186 -17.08 -17.26 15.30
CA GLY A 186 -18.31 -16.87 14.60
C GLY A 186 -19.29 -18.02 14.39
N GLY A 187 -18.92 -19.27 14.71
CA GLY A 187 -19.73 -20.45 14.46
C GLY A 187 -19.85 -20.82 12.98
N PHE A 188 -18.86 -20.48 12.19
CA PHE A 188 -18.74 -20.84 10.78
C PHE A 188 -17.71 -21.96 10.64
N ASP A 189 -18.12 -23.09 10.05
CA ASP A 189 -17.25 -24.22 9.70
C ASP A 189 -16.42 -23.95 8.43
#